data_ad7b57b63ebf6e66b9c2609feee7e335
#
_entry.id   ad7b57b63ebf6e66b9c2609feee7e335
#
_cell.length_a   1.000
_cell.length_b   1.000
_cell.length_c   1.000
_cell.angle_alpha   90.00
_cell.angle_beta   90.00
_cell.angle_gamma   90.00
#
_symmetry.space_group_name_H-M   'P 1'
#
loop_
_entity.id
_entity.type
_entity.pdbx_description
1 polymer ?
#
loop_
_entity_poly.entity_id
_entity_poly.type
_entity_poly.pdbx_seq_one_letter_code
_entity_poly.pdbx_strand_id
1 'polypeptide(L)'
;MRAGNVKDLVLESGSRARLRAASGLTLIELIIVICIIALCAALLFERLRFYQEAAEKAAMEYTVAVVKSALQLRVAAMLLRGEGGNIGSLARANPVEWLMEPPPGYRGEFRAAQPDVPRGSWYFDATRKELVYVPDLDGHLERLADGSKRLRFRVRVDEPKESDSERKRMTGMRVEPVMPYTWFYSQ
;
A
#
# COMPACT_ATOMS: atom_id res chain seq x y z
N MET A 1 -51.43 5.63 88.51
CA MET A 1 -50.40 6.62 88.84
C MET A 1 -49.46 6.81 87.68
N ARG A 2 -49.45 8.01 87.07
CA ARG A 2 -48.43 8.71 86.27
C ARG A 2 -47.69 7.93 85.17
N ALA A 3 -48.04 8.05 83.90
CA ALA A 3 -47.69 9.14 82.99
C ALA A 3 -46.18 9.30 82.79
N GLY A 4 -45.69 8.97 81.61
CA GLY A 4 -44.36 9.21 81.13
C GLY A 4 -44.36 9.20 79.57
N ASN A 5 -44.62 10.37 79.05
CA ASN A 5 -44.57 10.65 77.59
C ASN A 5 -43.15 10.81 77.19
N VAL A 6 -42.67 9.98 76.28
CA VAL A 6 -41.37 10.20 75.57
C VAL A 6 -41.68 10.39 74.10
N LYS A 7 -41.64 11.63 73.72
CA LYS A 7 -41.71 12.03 72.34
C LYS A 7 -40.40 11.67 71.65
N ASP A 8 -40.47 10.73 70.76
CA ASP A 8 -39.40 10.34 69.91
C ASP A 8 -38.99 11.50 68.99
N LEU A 9 -37.76 11.92 69.16
CA LEU A 9 -37.07 12.85 68.24
C LEU A 9 -36.59 12.04 67.04
N VAL A 10 -37.43 11.96 66.06
CA VAL A 10 -36.91 11.50 64.69
C VAL A 10 -36.21 12.63 64.08
N LEU A 11 -34.90 12.58 64.16
CA LEU A 11 -34.00 13.43 63.34
C LEU A 11 -33.97 12.91 61.90
N GLU A 12 -34.85 13.48 61.09
CA GLU A 12 -34.72 13.32 59.65
C GLU A 12 -33.37 13.96 59.17
N SER A 13 -32.41 13.09 58.98
CA SER A 13 -31.19 13.41 58.26
C SER A 13 -31.52 13.60 56.76
N GLY A 14 -31.97 14.79 56.41
CA GLY A 14 -32.19 15.20 55.04
C GLY A 14 -30.87 15.20 54.24
N SER A 15 -30.58 14.06 53.62
CA SER A 15 -29.52 13.98 52.61
C SER A 15 -29.87 14.92 51.46
N ARG A 16 -29.34 16.15 51.54
CA ARG A 16 -29.37 17.07 50.38
C ARG A 16 -28.43 16.55 49.32
N ALA A 17 -28.96 15.68 48.44
CA ALA A 17 -28.33 15.37 47.18
C ALA A 17 -28.12 16.70 46.44
N ARG A 18 -26.91 17.19 46.48
CA ARG A 18 -26.48 18.30 45.60
C ARG A 18 -26.62 17.82 44.19
N LEU A 19 -27.70 18.17 43.52
CA LEU A 19 -27.80 18.15 42.10
C LEU A 19 -26.65 19.03 41.58
N ARG A 20 -25.60 18.39 41.12
CA ARG A 20 -24.55 19.08 40.32
C ARG A 20 -25.30 19.66 39.14
N ALA A 21 -25.48 20.97 39.14
CA ALA A 21 -25.91 21.69 37.97
C ALA A 21 -24.93 21.33 36.86
N ALA A 22 -25.39 20.64 35.84
CA ALA A 22 -24.64 20.46 34.62
C ALA A 22 -24.43 21.88 34.04
N SER A 23 -23.24 22.42 34.24
CA SER A 23 -22.85 23.67 33.61
C SER A 23 -22.89 23.45 32.10
N GLY A 24 -23.92 23.99 31.43
CA GLY A 24 -23.96 24.01 29.98
C GLY A 24 -22.72 24.71 29.43
N LEU A 25 -22.14 24.15 28.40
CA LEU A 25 -21.02 24.75 27.67
C LEU A 25 -21.44 26.14 27.20
N THR A 26 -20.58 27.14 27.47
CA THR A 26 -20.80 28.46 26.91
C THR A 26 -20.57 28.42 25.39
N LEU A 27 -21.24 29.31 24.64
CA LEU A 27 -21.10 29.37 23.18
C LEU A 27 -19.63 29.60 22.78
N ILE A 28 -18.88 30.38 23.54
CA ILE A 28 -17.46 30.64 23.31
C ILE A 28 -16.61 29.38 23.54
N GLU A 29 -16.91 28.61 24.56
CA GLU A 29 -16.21 27.35 24.84
C GLU A 29 -16.42 26.32 23.74
N LEU A 30 -17.65 26.23 23.21
CA LEU A 30 -17.95 25.39 22.04
C LEU A 30 -17.15 25.81 20.81
N ILE A 31 -17.05 27.13 20.54
CA ILE A 31 -16.26 27.64 19.40
C ILE A 31 -14.79 27.28 19.57
N ILE A 32 -14.22 27.47 20.75
CA ILE A 32 -12.82 27.14 21.02
C ILE A 32 -12.57 25.64 20.82
N VAL A 33 -13.44 24.77 21.30
CA VAL A 33 -13.33 23.32 21.15
C VAL A 33 -13.37 22.94 19.66
N ILE A 34 -14.29 23.49 18.88
CA ILE A 34 -14.39 23.24 17.44
C ILE A 34 -13.09 23.71 16.73
N CYS A 35 -12.56 24.86 17.07
CA CYS A 35 -11.30 25.36 16.49
C CYS A 35 -10.12 24.43 16.79
N ILE A 36 -10.01 23.93 18.02
CA ILE A 36 -8.95 22.99 18.40
C ILE A 36 -9.10 21.67 17.65
N ILE A 37 -10.33 21.13 17.59
CA ILE A 37 -10.59 19.88 16.85
C ILE A 37 -10.25 20.06 15.36
N ALA A 38 -10.65 21.16 14.74
CA ALA A 38 -10.37 21.45 13.35
C ALA A 38 -8.85 21.54 13.08
N LEU A 39 -8.11 22.21 13.98
CA LEU A 39 -6.65 22.28 13.87
C LEU A 39 -6.00 20.90 14.00
N CYS A 40 -6.40 20.12 14.99
CA CYS A 40 -5.88 18.77 15.17
C CYS A 40 -6.23 17.87 13.96
N ALA A 41 -7.46 17.97 13.44
CA ALA A 41 -7.88 17.21 12.27
C ALA A 41 -7.05 17.59 11.02
N ALA A 42 -6.76 18.86 10.81
CA ALA A 42 -5.93 19.31 9.68
C ALA A 42 -4.51 18.69 9.73
N LEU A 43 -3.86 18.73 10.89
CA LEU A 43 -2.54 18.15 11.09
C LEU A 43 -2.56 16.61 10.92
N LEU A 44 -3.61 15.94 11.40
CA LEU A 44 -3.75 14.49 11.25
C LEU A 44 -3.96 14.10 9.78
N PHE A 45 -4.67 14.91 9.01
CA PHE A 45 -5.00 14.60 7.62
C PHE A 45 -3.76 14.58 6.73
N GLU A 46 -2.81 15.49 6.95
CA GLU A 46 -1.53 15.46 6.23
C GLU A 46 -0.73 14.19 6.55
N ARG A 47 -0.68 13.80 7.82
CA ARG A 47 -0.01 12.56 8.24
C ARG A 47 -0.66 11.32 7.65
N LEU A 48 -1.98 11.29 7.61
CA LEU A 48 -2.73 10.16 7.04
C LEU A 48 -2.41 9.95 5.56
N ARG A 49 -2.34 11.01 4.77
CA ARG A 49 -1.97 10.94 3.36
C ARG A 49 -0.58 10.36 3.14
N PHE A 50 0.39 10.77 3.96
CA PHE A 50 1.74 10.21 3.92
C PHE A 50 1.74 8.70 4.16
N TYR A 51 1.02 8.23 5.19
CA TYR A 51 0.93 6.79 5.48
C TYR A 51 0.18 6.00 4.42
N GLN A 52 -0.85 6.58 3.81
CA GLN A 52 -1.57 5.95 2.70
C GLN A 52 -0.65 5.75 1.50
N GLU A 53 0.14 6.75 1.13
CA GLU A 53 1.10 6.65 0.04
C GLU A 53 2.22 5.65 0.35
N ALA A 54 2.71 5.60 1.59
CA ALA A 54 3.70 4.62 2.02
C ALA A 54 3.14 3.18 1.97
N ALA A 55 1.87 2.99 2.36
CA ALA A 55 1.19 1.71 2.25
C ALA A 55 0.99 1.29 0.80
N GLU A 56 0.67 2.23 -0.09
CA GLU A 56 0.56 1.98 -1.53
C GLU A 56 1.89 1.51 -2.12
N LYS A 57 2.98 2.21 -1.80
CA LYS A 57 4.33 1.78 -2.19
C LYS A 57 4.62 0.35 -1.73
N ALA A 58 4.36 0.04 -0.46
CA ALA A 58 4.60 -1.29 0.08
C ALA A 58 3.76 -2.36 -0.62
N ALA A 59 2.50 -2.08 -0.94
CA ALA A 59 1.62 -2.98 -1.68
C ALA A 59 2.12 -3.22 -3.11
N MET A 60 2.60 -2.17 -3.78
CA MET A 60 3.21 -2.27 -5.10
C MET A 60 4.48 -3.14 -5.06
N GLU A 61 5.39 -2.88 -4.11
CA GLU A 61 6.63 -3.64 -3.94
C GLU A 61 6.35 -5.12 -3.60
N TYR A 62 5.33 -5.38 -2.79
CA TYR A 62 4.86 -6.73 -2.50
C TYR A 62 4.40 -7.44 -3.78
N THR A 63 3.60 -6.78 -4.62
CA THR A 63 3.16 -7.33 -5.91
C THR A 63 4.36 -7.69 -6.80
N VAL A 64 5.36 -6.82 -6.88
CA VAL A 64 6.59 -7.09 -7.64
C VAL A 64 7.35 -8.28 -7.04
N ALA A 65 7.41 -8.42 -5.72
CA ALA A 65 8.04 -9.56 -5.05
C ALA A 65 7.31 -10.87 -5.36
N VAL A 66 5.98 -10.87 -5.37
CA VAL A 66 5.16 -12.04 -5.75
C VAL A 66 5.44 -12.44 -7.21
N VAL A 67 5.50 -11.48 -8.13
CA VAL A 67 5.86 -11.72 -9.53
C VAL A 67 7.27 -12.31 -9.66
N LYS A 68 8.24 -11.81 -8.88
CA LYS A 68 9.61 -12.38 -8.84
C LYS A 68 9.60 -13.83 -8.39
N SER A 69 8.86 -14.14 -7.34
CA SER A 69 8.73 -15.50 -6.83
C SER A 69 8.07 -16.43 -7.84
N ALA A 70 7.00 -15.99 -8.50
CA ALA A 70 6.32 -16.76 -9.54
C ALA A 70 7.25 -17.04 -10.74
N LEU A 71 8.05 -16.05 -11.13
CA LEU A 71 9.08 -16.22 -12.17
C LEU A 71 10.08 -17.32 -11.79
N GLN A 72 10.61 -17.28 -10.55
CA GLN A 72 11.57 -18.28 -10.07
C GLN A 72 10.99 -19.68 -10.09
N LEU A 73 9.73 -19.84 -9.62
CA LEU A 73 9.02 -21.12 -9.65
C LEU A 73 8.81 -21.61 -11.09
N ARG A 74 8.46 -20.70 -12.00
CA ARG A 74 8.25 -21.05 -13.42
C ARG A 74 9.55 -21.52 -14.08
N VAL A 75 10.65 -20.80 -13.83
CA VAL A 75 11.99 -21.19 -14.32
C VAL A 75 12.39 -22.54 -13.77
N ALA A 76 12.25 -22.78 -12.46
CA ALA A 76 12.56 -24.07 -11.85
C ALA A 76 11.72 -25.21 -12.45
N ALA A 77 10.42 -25.01 -12.66
CA ALA A 77 9.53 -25.99 -13.29
C ALA A 77 9.94 -26.30 -14.73
N MET A 78 10.39 -25.32 -15.52
CA MET A 78 10.87 -25.53 -16.88
C MET A 78 12.18 -26.31 -16.90
N LEU A 79 13.11 -26.00 -15.99
CA LEU A 79 14.37 -26.74 -15.85
C LEU A 79 14.15 -28.22 -15.52
N LEU A 80 13.24 -28.49 -14.57
CA LEU A 80 12.87 -29.88 -14.19
C LEU A 80 12.26 -30.68 -15.34
N ARG A 81 11.57 -30.00 -16.28
CA ARG A 81 10.99 -30.61 -17.47
C ARG A 81 11.97 -30.72 -18.65
N GLY A 82 13.20 -30.27 -18.50
CA GLY A 82 14.18 -30.25 -19.59
C GLY A 82 13.94 -29.14 -20.63
N GLU A 83 13.07 -28.19 -20.34
CA GLU A 83 12.69 -27.08 -21.23
C GLU A 83 13.62 -25.84 -21.06
N GLY A 84 14.84 -26.03 -20.54
CA GLY A 84 15.80 -24.97 -20.24
C GLY A 84 16.10 -24.04 -21.43
N GLY A 85 16.06 -24.56 -22.67
CA GLY A 85 16.25 -23.75 -23.89
C GLY A 85 15.14 -22.72 -24.15
N ASN A 86 13.95 -22.91 -23.56
CA ASN A 86 12.80 -22.05 -23.78
C ASN A 86 12.60 -20.98 -22.68
N ILE A 87 13.47 -20.94 -21.67
CA ILE A 87 13.35 -19.98 -20.55
C ILE A 87 13.31 -18.54 -21.05
N GLY A 88 14.07 -18.21 -22.10
CA GLY A 88 14.07 -16.86 -22.70
C GLY A 88 12.68 -16.38 -23.18
N SER A 89 11.74 -17.30 -23.45
CA SER A 89 10.37 -16.94 -23.83
C SER A 89 9.61 -16.20 -22.72
N LEU A 90 9.95 -16.47 -21.46
CA LEU A 90 9.34 -15.81 -20.29
C LEU A 90 9.58 -14.28 -20.29
N ALA A 91 10.67 -13.79 -20.88
CA ALA A 91 10.92 -12.36 -20.98
C ALA A 91 9.90 -11.62 -21.86
N ARG A 92 9.13 -12.33 -22.67
CA ARG A 92 8.10 -11.78 -23.57
C ARG A 92 6.68 -12.06 -23.08
N ALA A 93 6.52 -12.96 -22.12
CA ALA A 93 5.22 -13.35 -21.60
C ALA A 93 4.71 -12.33 -20.58
N ASN A 94 3.40 -12.31 -20.39
CA ASN A 94 2.76 -11.51 -19.36
C ASN A 94 3.01 -12.17 -17.99
N PRO A 95 3.74 -11.54 -17.06
CA PRO A 95 4.08 -12.18 -15.79
C PRO A 95 2.87 -12.38 -14.86
N VAL A 96 1.78 -11.68 -15.09
CA VAL A 96 0.54 -11.86 -14.29
C VAL A 96 -0.10 -13.21 -14.54
N GLU A 97 0.09 -13.82 -15.71
CA GLU A 97 -0.42 -15.17 -16.02
C GLU A 97 0.26 -16.27 -15.21
N TRP A 98 1.37 -16.00 -14.55
CA TRP A 98 2.05 -16.97 -13.68
C TRP A 98 1.52 -16.96 -12.25
N LEU A 99 0.70 -15.96 -11.91
CA LEU A 99 0.10 -15.83 -10.59
C LEU A 99 -1.18 -16.66 -10.50
N MET A 100 -1.50 -17.17 -9.32
CA MET A 100 -2.76 -17.86 -9.07
C MET A 100 -3.96 -16.90 -9.24
N GLU A 101 -3.78 -15.65 -8.83
CA GLU A 101 -4.76 -14.58 -8.97
C GLU A 101 -4.05 -13.30 -9.46
N PRO A 102 -4.68 -12.54 -10.35
CA PRO A 102 -4.12 -11.27 -10.76
C PRO A 102 -4.06 -10.30 -9.57
N PRO A 103 -3.07 -9.39 -9.53
CA PRO A 103 -2.96 -8.45 -8.44
C PRO A 103 -4.17 -7.50 -8.41
N PRO A 104 -4.52 -6.95 -7.22
CA PRO A 104 -5.58 -5.97 -7.11
C PRO A 104 -5.38 -4.81 -8.09
N GLY A 105 -6.46 -4.40 -8.74
CA GLY A 105 -6.40 -3.32 -9.73
C GLY A 105 -5.80 -3.71 -11.09
N TYR A 106 -5.57 -5.00 -11.37
CA TYR A 106 -5.11 -5.42 -12.69
C TYR A 106 -6.19 -5.22 -13.76
N ARG A 107 -5.84 -4.56 -14.85
CA ARG A 107 -6.77 -4.17 -15.93
C ARG A 107 -6.59 -4.97 -17.23
N GLY A 108 -5.69 -5.93 -17.22
CA GLY A 108 -5.44 -6.76 -18.39
C GLY A 108 -4.23 -6.32 -19.22
N GLU A 109 -4.20 -6.79 -20.45
CA GLU A 109 -3.15 -6.56 -21.41
C GLU A 109 -3.57 -5.49 -22.42
N PHE A 110 -2.68 -4.55 -22.68
CA PHE A 110 -2.92 -3.47 -23.65
C PHE A 110 -1.78 -3.42 -24.68
N ARG A 111 -2.15 -3.08 -25.92
CA ARG A 111 -1.21 -2.80 -27.01
C ARG A 111 -0.98 -1.30 -27.23
N ALA A 112 -1.71 -0.46 -26.51
CA ALA A 112 -1.53 0.99 -26.52
C ALA A 112 -0.36 1.38 -25.62
N ALA A 113 0.44 2.34 -26.03
CA ALA A 113 1.62 2.78 -25.28
C ALA A 113 1.27 3.42 -23.93
N GLN A 114 0.10 4.06 -23.84
CA GLN A 114 -0.40 4.67 -22.61
C GLN A 114 -1.93 4.52 -22.58
N PRO A 115 -2.45 3.35 -22.17
CA PRO A 115 -3.88 3.18 -22.03
C PRO A 115 -4.42 4.12 -20.94
N ASP A 116 -5.67 4.56 -21.14
CA ASP A 116 -6.41 5.28 -20.11
C ASP A 116 -6.90 4.28 -19.07
N VAL A 117 -6.15 4.16 -17.99
CA VAL A 117 -6.46 3.26 -16.87
C VAL A 117 -6.56 4.08 -15.59
N PRO A 118 -7.44 3.70 -14.65
CA PRO A 118 -7.56 4.35 -13.36
C PRO A 118 -6.22 4.35 -12.60
N ARG A 119 -6.03 5.34 -11.75
CA ARG A 119 -4.93 5.36 -10.79
C ARG A 119 -5.07 4.16 -9.82
N GLY A 120 -3.98 3.74 -9.20
CA GLY A 120 -3.93 2.53 -8.37
C GLY A 120 -4.05 1.23 -9.16
N SER A 121 -3.78 1.25 -10.48
CA SER A 121 -3.99 0.10 -11.36
C SER A 121 -2.70 -0.45 -11.94
N TRP A 122 -2.75 -1.77 -12.21
CA TRP A 122 -1.75 -2.51 -12.95
C TRP A 122 -2.24 -2.82 -14.37
N TYR A 123 -1.36 -2.84 -15.33
CA TYR A 123 -1.62 -3.40 -16.65
C TYR A 123 -0.34 -3.94 -17.28
N PHE A 124 -0.48 -4.81 -18.28
CA PHE A 124 0.64 -5.30 -19.06
C PHE A 124 0.69 -4.61 -20.43
N ASP A 125 1.81 -3.95 -20.73
CA ASP A 125 2.08 -3.41 -22.06
C ASP A 125 2.63 -4.51 -22.97
N ALA A 126 1.77 -5.05 -23.82
CA ALA A 126 2.12 -6.13 -24.73
C ALA A 126 3.13 -5.70 -25.82
N THR A 127 3.22 -4.41 -26.11
CA THR A 127 4.16 -3.88 -27.11
C THR A 127 5.57 -3.82 -26.55
N ARG A 128 5.70 -3.30 -25.32
CA ARG A 128 7.00 -3.14 -24.65
C ARG A 128 7.39 -4.34 -23.79
N LYS A 129 6.46 -5.27 -23.56
CA LYS A 129 6.64 -6.41 -22.64
C LYS A 129 6.97 -5.97 -21.22
N GLU A 130 6.19 -5.02 -20.72
CA GLU A 130 6.39 -4.39 -19.42
C GLU A 130 5.12 -4.51 -18.57
N LEU A 131 5.29 -4.86 -17.30
CA LEU A 131 4.25 -4.73 -16.29
C LEU A 131 4.29 -3.31 -15.77
N VAL A 132 3.18 -2.59 -15.85
CA VAL A 132 3.10 -1.16 -15.53
C VAL A 132 2.17 -0.93 -14.36
N TYR A 133 2.61 -0.14 -13.40
CA TYR A 133 1.82 0.36 -12.30
C TYR A 133 1.58 1.86 -12.44
N VAL A 134 0.34 2.27 -12.25
CA VAL A 134 -0.08 3.69 -12.24
C VAL A 134 -0.43 4.05 -10.80
N PRO A 135 0.42 4.79 -10.07
CA PRO A 135 0.16 5.12 -8.68
C PRO A 135 -1.13 5.94 -8.50
N ASP A 136 -1.83 5.70 -7.40
CA ASP A 136 -2.96 6.54 -6.97
C ASP A 136 -2.44 7.78 -6.24
N LEU A 137 -1.53 7.58 -5.29
CA LEU A 137 -0.86 8.65 -4.56
C LEU A 137 0.59 8.75 -5.05
N ASP A 138 0.96 9.89 -5.57
CA ASP A 138 2.25 10.12 -6.20
C ASP A 138 2.94 11.42 -5.75
N GLY A 139 2.56 11.91 -4.56
CA GLY A 139 3.07 13.15 -3.99
C GLY A 139 4.59 13.12 -3.75
N HIS A 140 5.09 11.98 -3.26
CA HIS A 140 6.50 11.74 -2.95
C HIS A 140 7.23 10.92 -4.02
N LEU A 141 6.56 10.58 -5.13
CA LEU A 141 7.20 9.92 -6.25
C LEU A 141 7.83 10.96 -7.18
N GLU A 142 9.13 10.87 -7.36
CA GLU A 142 9.84 11.69 -8.33
C GLU A 142 9.42 11.31 -9.77
N ARG A 143 9.42 12.32 -10.66
CA ARG A 143 9.20 12.04 -12.08
C ARG A 143 10.36 11.21 -12.62
N LEU A 144 10.01 10.15 -13.35
CA LEU A 144 11.01 9.35 -14.04
C LEU A 144 11.69 10.16 -15.15
N ALA A 145 12.79 9.64 -15.68
CA ALA A 145 13.56 10.31 -16.74
C ALA A 145 12.74 10.62 -18.01
N ASP A 146 11.63 9.90 -18.24
CA ASP A 146 10.70 10.15 -19.34
C ASP A 146 9.57 11.13 -18.97
N GLY A 147 9.64 11.76 -17.80
CA GLY A 147 8.65 12.71 -17.29
C GLY A 147 7.36 12.07 -16.77
N SER A 148 7.23 10.74 -16.86
CA SER A 148 6.06 10.02 -16.35
C SER A 148 6.19 9.71 -14.85
N LYS A 149 5.07 9.31 -14.24
CA LYS A 149 5.01 8.72 -12.89
C LYS A 149 4.50 7.28 -12.95
N ARG A 150 4.59 6.60 -14.09
CA ARG A 150 4.20 5.20 -14.27
C ARG A 150 5.40 4.31 -14.02
N LEU A 151 5.31 3.45 -13.03
CA LEU A 151 6.39 2.50 -12.69
C LEU A 151 6.31 1.29 -13.63
N ARG A 152 7.41 1.00 -14.30
CA ARG A 152 7.49 -0.07 -15.30
C ARG A 152 8.50 -1.11 -14.89
N PHE A 153 8.09 -2.37 -14.97
CA PHE A 153 8.89 -3.54 -14.61
C PHE A 153 9.00 -4.48 -15.80
N ARG A 154 10.17 -5.04 -15.99
CA ARG A 154 10.44 -5.98 -17.09
C ARG A 154 11.14 -7.23 -16.57
N VAL A 155 10.81 -8.35 -17.17
CA VAL A 155 11.54 -9.59 -16.98
C VAL A 155 12.78 -9.55 -17.86
N ARG A 156 13.97 -9.65 -17.27
CA ARG A 156 15.25 -9.76 -17.98
C ARG A 156 15.86 -11.13 -17.81
N VAL A 157 16.54 -11.56 -18.86
CA VAL A 157 17.40 -12.74 -18.87
C VAL A 157 18.81 -12.27 -18.47
N ASP A 158 19.38 -12.89 -17.45
CA ASP A 158 20.77 -12.63 -17.11
C ASP A 158 21.66 -13.32 -18.14
N GLU A 159 22.39 -12.53 -18.94
CA GLU A 159 23.42 -13.07 -19.79
C GLU A 159 24.58 -13.56 -18.90
N PRO A 160 25.09 -14.80 -19.13
CA PRO A 160 26.24 -15.31 -18.38
C PRO A 160 27.41 -14.36 -18.62
N LYS A 161 27.98 -13.79 -17.59
CA LYS A 161 29.25 -13.07 -17.68
C LYS A 161 30.33 -14.07 -18.10
N GLU A 162 31.15 -13.71 -19.07
CA GLU A 162 32.23 -14.54 -19.70
C GLU A 162 33.23 -15.13 -18.69
N SER A 163 33.29 -14.64 -17.44
CA SER A 163 34.27 -15.06 -16.44
C SER A 163 33.89 -16.32 -15.64
N ASP A 164 32.69 -16.89 -15.82
CA ASP A 164 32.20 -17.98 -14.98
C ASP A 164 31.98 -19.26 -15.80
N SER A 165 33.08 -19.89 -16.22
CA SER A 165 33.09 -21.03 -17.14
C SER A 165 32.41 -22.29 -16.65
N GLU A 166 32.12 -22.46 -15.36
CA GLU A 166 31.44 -23.63 -14.80
C GLU A 166 29.97 -23.35 -14.41
N ARG A 167 29.60 -22.10 -14.09
CA ARG A 167 28.18 -21.70 -13.86
C ARG A 167 27.42 -21.29 -15.11
N LYS A 168 28.01 -21.42 -16.28
CA LYS A 168 27.52 -20.99 -17.61
C LYS A 168 26.20 -21.60 -18.07
N ARG A 169 25.56 -22.47 -17.27
CA ARG A 169 24.31 -23.16 -17.64
C ARG A 169 23.06 -22.71 -16.89
N MET A 170 23.18 -21.82 -15.92
CA MET A 170 21.99 -21.30 -15.25
C MET A 170 21.72 -19.88 -15.78
N THR A 171 20.94 -19.79 -16.83
CA THR A 171 20.36 -18.52 -17.26
C THR A 171 19.46 -18.02 -16.14
N GLY A 172 19.96 -17.04 -15.38
CA GLY A 172 19.17 -16.37 -14.36
C GLY A 172 18.12 -15.48 -15.02
N MET A 173 16.96 -15.36 -14.39
CA MET A 173 15.96 -14.38 -14.78
C MET A 173 15.60 -13.53 -13.59
N ARG A 174 15.38 -12.24 -13.83
CA ARG A 174 14.97 -11.30 -12.79
C ARG A 174 13.90 -10.34 -13.31
N VAL A 175 13.10 -9.85 -12.38
CA VAL A 175 12.19 -8.73 -12.61
C VAL A 175 12.87 -7.49 -12.08
N GLU A 176 13.04 -6.48 -12.91
CA GLU A 176 13.67 -5.22 -12.53
C GLU A 176 12.86 -4.03 -13.04
N PRO A 177 12.95 -2.88 -12.37
CA PRO A 177 12.37 -1.65 -12.90
C PRO A 177 13.10 -1.25 -14.20
N VAL A 178 12.33 -0.79 -15.19
CA VAL A 178 12.87 -0.34 -16.49
C VAL A 178 13.67 0.94 -16.31
N MET A 179 13.24 1.79 -15.39
CA MET A 179 13.94 3.01 -14.98
C MET A 179 14.06 3.03 -13.47
N PRO A 180 15.17 3.52 -12.92
CA PRO A 180 15.27 3.77 -11.50
C PRO A 180 14.21 4.79 -11.08
N TYR A 181 13.61 4.60 -9.92
CA TYR A 181 12.63 5.52 -9.36
C TYR A 181 12.93 5.78 -7.89
N THR A 182 12.63 6.98 -7.44
CA THR A 182 12.67 7.39 -6.05
C THR A 182 11.24 7.63 -5.59
N TRP A 183 10.76 6.81 -4.67
CA TRP A 183 9.48 7.00 -4.01
C TRP A 183 9.73 7.11 -2.52
N PHE A 184 9.60 8.28 -1.99
CA PHE A 184 10.15 8.79 -0.73
C PHE A 184 11.68 8.89 -0.77
N TYR A 185 12.20 9.98 -0.26
CA TYR A 185 13.64 10.16 -0.10
C TYR A 185 14.16 9.06 0.83
N SER A 186 15.17 8.33 0.39
CA SER A 186 15.94 7.46 1.26
C SER A 186 16.62 8.36 2.30
N GLN A 187 16.19 8.24 3.57
CA GLN A 187 16.90 8.85 4.69
C GLN A 187 18.23 8.15 4.89
#